data_4827b06b7432e066258b48c52e28255f
#
_entry.id   4827b06b7432e066258b48c52e28255f
#
_cell.length_a   1.000
_cell.length_b   1.000
_cell.length_c   1.000
_cell.angle_alpha   90.00
_cell.angle_beta   90.00
_cell.angle_gamma   90.00
#
_symmetry.space_group_name_H-M   'P 1'
#
loop_
_entity.id
_entity.type
_entity.pdbx_description
1 polymer ?
#
loop_
_entity_poly.entity_id
_entity_poly.type
_entity_poly.pdbx_seq_one_letter_code
_entity_poly.pdbx_strand_id
1 'polypeptide(L)'
;MKELYKGFAHVAINTADMAESIAFYEKIGGEVTARSTAGEKQLALVAFGGLVLELIQPPAGELVPSGTGSIPHFAVYVDDLEKAAAAIKEAGVHTFTTPEKRVLPDTFGGLQNWFFTGPSGEQIELLQMF
;
A
#
# COMPACT_ATOMS: atom_id res chain seq x y z
N MET A 1 -4.43 -29.41 -3.74
CA MET A 1 -3.73 -28.27 -4.37
C MET A 1 -3.43 -27.16 -3.36
N LYS A 2 -4.41 -26.72 -2.58
CA LYS A 2 -4.21 -25.61 -1.64
C LYS A 2 -3.17 -25.90 -0.55
N GLU A 3 -2.97 -27.15 -0.17
CA GLU A 3 -1.95 -27.55 0.81
C GLU A 3 -0.51 -27.40 0.30
N LEU A 4 -0.34 -27.12 -1.00
CA LEU A 4 0.96 -26.83 -1.59
C LEU A 4 1.44 -25.40 -1.33
N TYR A 5 0.51 -24.52 -0.99
CA TYR A 5 0.81 -23.10 -0.73
C TYR A 5 1.05 -22.90 0.76
N LYS A 6 2.15 -22.21 1.11
CA LYS A 6 2.52 -21.93 2.50
C LYS A 6 1.90 -20.65 3.04
N GLY A 7 1.51 -19.76 2.15
CA GLY A 7 0.95 -18.48 2.53
C GLY A 7 1.29 -17.37 1.53
N PHE A 8 0.81 -16.18 1.83
CA PHE A 8 1.02 -15.01 1.00
C PHE A 8 2.41 -14.42 1.28
N ALA A 9 3.17 -14.11 0.24
CA ALA A 9 4.52 -13.58 0.39
C ALA A 9 4.51 -12.04 0.41
N HIS A 10 4.14 -11.41 -0.70
CA HIS A 10 4.15 -9.95 -0.82
C HIS A 10 3.33 -9.47 -2.03
N VAL A 11 3.06 -8.16 -2.04
CA VAL A 11 2.59 -7.43 -3.23
C VAL A 11 3.76 -6.60 -3.73
N ALA A 12 4.03 -6.66 -5.01
CA ALA A 12 5.11 -5.88 -5.62
C ALA A 12 4.59 -4.55 -6.16
N ILE A 13 5.36 -3.49 -5.94
CA ILE A 13 5.07 -2.14 -6.40
C ILE A 13 6.33 -1.60 -7.09
N ASN A 14 6.19 -1.20 -8.35
CA ASN A 14 7.27 -0.51 -9.04
C ASN A 14 7.37 0.93 -8.56
N THR A 15 8.59 1.41 -8.37
CA THR A 15 8.84 2.80 -7.99
C THR A 15 9.95 3.40 -8.84
N ALA A 16 9.78 4.67 -9.18
CA ALA A 16 10.82 5.45 -9.84
C ALA A 16 11.87 5.95 -8.83
N ASP A 17 11.52 5.98 -7.55
CA ASP A 17 12.38 6.53 -6.50
C ASP A 17 12.18 5.72 -5.21
N MET A 18 13.12 4.84 -4.93
CA MET A 18 13.08 3.95 -3.76
C MET A 18 13.02 4.76 -2.46
N ALA A 19 13.83 5.81 -2.35
CA ALA A 19 13.88 6.63 -1.13
C ALA A 19 12.54 7.33 -0.86
N GLU A 20 11.90 7.84 -1.89
CA GLU A 20 10.58 8.48 -1.78
C GLU A 20 9.51 7.48 -1.33
N SER A 21 9.47 6.30 -1.93
CA SER A 21 8.51 5.27 -1.58
C SER A 21 8.73 4.76 -0.15
N ILE A 22 9.96 4.53 0.25
CA ILE A 22 10.27 4.13 1.62
C ILE A 22 9.83 5.22 2.61
N ALA A 23 10.16 6.47 2.34
CA ALA A 23 9.79 7.58 3.22
C ALA A 23 8.27 7.71 3.36
N PHE A 24 7.53 7.50 2.26
CA PHE A 24 6.07 7.50 2.29
C PHE A 24 5.53 6.42 3.24
N TYR A 25 5.96 5.16 3.06
CA TYR A 25 5.45 4.08 3.90
C TYR A 25 5.89 4.21 5.36
N GLU A 26 7.10 4.69 5.61
CA GLU A 26 7.55 4.94 6.99
C GLU A 26 6.70 5.99 7.70
N LYS A 27 6.25 7.03 6.98
CA LYS A 27 5.35 8.06 7.54
C LYS A 27 4.02 7.49 8.03
N ILE A 28 3.53 6.44 7.39
CA ILE A 28 2.21 5.86 7.69
C ILE A 28 2.29 4.55 8.47
N GLY A 29 3.46 4.26 9.06
CA GLY A 29 3.64 3.11 9.95
C GLY A 29 4.30 1.89 9.32
N GLY A 30 4.82 2.01 8.11
CA GLY A 30 5.59 0.95 7.47
C GLY A 30 6.99 0.83 8.04
N GLU A 31 7.57 -0.36 7.90
CA GLU A 31 8.92 -0.66 8.35
C GLU A 31 9.67 -1.44 7.28
N VAL A 32 10.85 -0.96 6.88
CA VAL A 32 11.73 -1.68 5.97
C VAL A 32 12.32 -2.88 6.71
N THR A 33 12.03 -4.08 6.24
CA THR A 33 12.51 -5.32 6.88
C THR A 33 13.69 -5.94 6.15
N ALA A 34 13.90 -5.61 4.87
CA ALA A 34 15.03 -6.11 4.09
C ALA A 34 15.32 -5.19 2.90
N ARG A 35 16.56 -5.15 2.49
CA ARG A 35 17.03 -4.49 1.26
C ARG A 35 17.81 -5.53 0.45
N SER A 36 17.64 -5.51 -0.87
CA SER A 36 18.35 -6.45 -1.74
C SER A 36 18.42 -5.91 -3.18
N THR A 37 18.90 -6.75 -4.06
CA THR A 37 18.94 -6.47 -5.49
C THR A 37 18.54 -7.72 -6.27
N ALA A 38 18.03 -7.52 -7.49
CA ALA A 38 17.83 -8.57 -8.46
C ALA A 38 18.40 -8.07 -9.79
N GLY A 39 19.60 -8.53 -10.15
CA GLY A 39 20.36 -7.91 -11.23
C GLY A 39 20.64 -6.44 -10.91
N GLU A 40 20.22 -5.52 -11.78
CA GLU A 40 20.38 -4.07 -11.60
C GLU A 40 19.19 -3.44 -10.88
N LYS A 41 18.15 -4.20 -10.56
CA LYS A 41 16.98 -3.70 -9.81
C LYS A 41 17.30 -3.56 -8.35
N GLN A 42 16.90 -2.47 -7.75
CA GLN A 42 16.91 -2.30 -6.29
C GLN A 42 15.60 -2.82 -5.72
N LEU A 43 15.69 -3.53 -4.60
CA LEU A 43 14.53 -4.12 -3.92
C LEU A 43 14.50 -3.70 -2.45
N ALA A 44 13.30 -3.52 -1.92
CA ALA A 44 13.07 -3.37 -0.49
C ALA A 44 11.79 -4.10 -0.11
N LEU A 45 11.81 -4.77 1.03
CA LEU A 45 10.60 -5.30 1.65
C LEU A 45 10.15 -4.35 2.75
N VAL A 46 8.87 -4.00 2.74
CA VAL A 46 8.26 -3.10 3.71
C VAL A 46 7.07 -3.79 4.36
N ALA A 47 7.14 -3.99 5.68
CA ALA A 47 5.99 -4.46 6.45
C ALA A 47 5.05 -3.28 6.69
N PHE A 48 3.79 -3.44 6.31
CA PHE A 48 2.78 -2.39 6.44
C PHE A 48 1.41 -3.01 6.67
N GLY A 49 0.80 -2.73 7.82
CA GLY A 49 -0.58 -3.15 8.11
C GLY A 49 -0.83 -4.65 8.00
N GLY A 50 0.15 -5.48 8.35
CA GLY A 50 0.06 -6.93 8.21
C GLY A 50 0.41 -7.45 6.81
N LEU A 51 0.66 -6.55 5.87
CA LEU A 51 1.15 -6.87 4.53
C LEU A 51 2.67 -6.85 4.49
N VAL A 52 3.22 -7.46 3.44
CA VAL A 52 4.59 -7.21 3.01
C VAL A 52 4.52 -6.66 1.59
N LEU A 53 5.09 -5.48 1.39
CA LEU A 53 5.23 -4.87 0.08
C LEU A 53 6.67 -5.09 -0.40
N GLU A 54 6.82 -5.47 -1.67
CA GLU A 54 8.13 -5.46 -2.32
C GLU A 54 8.20 -4.23 -3.22
N LEU A 55 9.02 -3.27 -2.84
CA LEU A 55 9.29 -2.10 -3.68
C LEU A 55 10.40 -2.46 -4.67
N ILE A 56 10.16 -2.18 -5.94
CA ILE A 56 11.09 -2.52 -7.03
C ILE A 56 11.43 -1.24 -7.78
N GLN A 57 12.71 -0.84 -7.76
CA GLN A 57 13.19 0.25 -8.58
C GLN A 57 14.01 -0.31 -9.74
N PRO A 58 13.52 -0.18 -11.00
CA PRO A 58 14.29 -0.57 -12.17
C PRO A 58 15.56 0.26 -12.33
N PRO A 59 16.52 -0.17 -13.19
CA PRO A 59 17.70 0.62 -13.50
C PRO A 59 17.34 1.99 -14.08
N ALA A 60 18.23 2.96 -13.90
CA ALA A 60 18.05 4.30 -14.45
C ALA A 60 17.85 4.26 -15.98
N GLY A 61 16.88 5.02 -16.46
CA GLY A 61 16.54 5.10 -17.88
C GLY A 61 15.48 4.10 -18.34
N GLU A 62 15.11 3.12 -17.52
CA GLU A 62 14.00 2.25 -17.84
C GLU A 62 12.65 2.89 -17.48
N LEU A 63 11.63 2.58 -18.27
CA LEU A 63 10.27 3.01 -18.00
C LEU A 63 9.76 2.31 -16.73
N VAL A 64 9.23 3.09 -15.79
CA VAL A 64 8.64 2.57 -14.56
C VAL A 64 7.12 2.61 -14.70
N PRO A 65 6.44 1.45 -14.71
CA PRO A 65 4.98 1.44 -14.66
C PRO A 65 4.47 2.10 -13.38
N SER A 66 3.40 2.88 -13.51
CA SER A 66 2.77 3.56 -12.38
C SER A 66 1.26 3.45 -12.47
N GLY A 67 0.57 3.78 -11.35
CA GLY A 67 -0.87 3.68 -11.27
C GLY A 67 -1.32 2.27 -10.92
N THR A 68 -2.53 1.92 -11.38
CA THR A 68 -3.14 0.63 -11.14
C THR A 68 -3.30 -0.16 -12.44
N GLY A 69 -3.44 -1.47 -12.32
CA GLY A 69 -3.73 -2.37 -13.43
C GLY A 69 -4.85 -3.32 -13.06
N SER A 70 -4.71 -4.60 -13.36
CA SER A 70 -5.69 -5.62 -12.97
C SER A 70 -5.77 -5.83 -11.46
N ILE A 71 -4.78 -5.33 -10.70
CA ILE A 71 -4.84 -5.26 -9.23
C ILE A 71 -5.10 -3.79 -8.87
N PRO A 72 -6.39 -3.38 -8.69
CA PRO A 72 -6.74 -1.97 -8.55
C PRO A 72 -6.31 -1.36 -7.22
N HIS A 73 -6.19 -2.17 -6.18
CA HIS A 73 -5.77 -1.68 -4.86
C HIS A 73 -5.34 -2.84 -3.96
N PHE A 74 -4.76 -2.50 -2.84
CA PHE A 74 -4.66 -3.39 -1.69
C PHE A 74 -5.27 -2.71 -0.47
N ALA A 75 -5.71 -3.52 0.50
CA ALA A 75 -6.44 -3.01 1.65
C ALA A 75 -5.79 -3.43 2.96
N VAL A 76 -5.87 -2.56 3.95
CA VAL A 76 -5.48 -2.86 5.32
C VAL A 76 -6.67 -2.62 6.24
N TYR A 77 -6.87 -3.53 7.20
CA TYR A 77 -7.87 -3.33 8.24
C TYR A 77 -7.42 -2.27 9.23
N VAL A 78 -8.36 -1.45 9.65
CA VAL A 78 -8.17 -0.50 10.75
C VAL A 78 -9.30 -0.66 11.76
N ASP A 79 -9.02 -0.40 13.02
CA ASP A 79 -10.03 -0.47 14.09
C ASP A 79 -10.92 0.78 14.11
N ASP A 80 -10.37 1.92 13.70
CA ASP A 80 -11.06 3.21 13.69
C ASP A 80 -10.64 3.96 12.43
N LEU A 81 -11.51 3.97 11.44
CA LEU A 81 -11.22 4.55 10.12
C LEU A 81 -10.93 6.05 10.18
N GLU A 82 -11.74 6.81 10.93
CA GLU A 82 -11.57 8.26 11.00
C GLU A 82 -10.28 8.62 11.73
N LYS A 83 -9.94 7.90 12.78
CA LYS A 83 -8.70 8.08 13.52
C LYS A 83 -7.48 7.75 12.66
N ALA A 84 -7.54 6.64 11.93
CA ALA A 84 -6.45 6.24 11.01
C ALA A 84 -6.25 7.27 9.90
N ALA A 85 -7.33 7.71 9.25
CA ALA A 85 -7.26 8.72 8.21
C ALA A 85 -6.72 10.05 8.73
N ALA A 86 -7.14 10.48 9.90
CA ALA A 86 -6.65 11.70 10.53
C ALA A 86 -5.15 11.62 10.80
N ALA A 87 -4.66 10.49 11.31
CA ALA A 87 -3.24 10.27 11.56
C ALA A 87 -2.40 10.32 10.28
N ILE A 88 -2.91 9.71 9.20
CA ILE A 88 -2.25 9.72 7.90
C ILE A 88 -2.17 11.14 7.35
N LYS A 89 -3.25 11.91 7.42
CA LYS A 89 -3.28 13.32 7.00
C LYS A 89 -2.31 14.17 7.83
N GLU A 90 -2.27 13.97 9.14
CA GLU A 90 -1.36 14.67 10.02
C GLU A 90 0.11 14.36 9.71
N ALA A 91 0.39 13.14 9.25
CA ALA A 91 1.73 12.75 8.79
C ALA A 91 2.12 13.39 7.44
N GLY A 92 1.23 14.15 6.81
CA GLY A 92 1.50 14.89 5.57
C GLY A 92 1.03 14.20 4.30
N VAL A 93 0.19 13.18 4.41
CA VAL A 93 -0.37 12.49 3.24
C VAL A 93 -1.75 13.08 2.93
N HIS A 94 -1.87 13.71 1.77
CA HIS A 94 -3.08 14.43 1.34
C HIS A 94 -3.63 13.90 0.01
N THR A 95 -3.51 12.60 -0.22
CA THR A 95 -3.89 11.94 -1.46
C THR A 95 -5.15 11.08 -1.34
N PHE A 96 -6.01 11.36 -0.35
CA PHE A 96 -7.31 10.70 -0.25
C PHE A 96 -8.13 11.00 -1.49
N THR A 97 -8.75 9.97 -2.06
CA THR A 97 -9.40 10.07 -3.38
C THR A 97 -10.79 10.70 -3.33
N THR A 98 -11.38 10.80 -2.14
CA THR A 98 -12.69 11.43 -1.92
C THR A 98 -12.63 12.34 -0.69
N PRO A 99 -13.48 13.38 -0.61
CA PRO A 99 -13.54 14.26 0.57
C PRO A 99 -13.93 13.54 1.85
N GLU A 100 -14.75 12.49 1.73
CA GLU A 100 -15.29 11.75 2.86
C GLU A 100 -15.18 10.25 2.63
N LYS A 101 -15.16 9.51 3.73
CA LYS A 101 -15.22 8.04 3.73
C LYS A 101 -16.53 7.57 3.11
N ARG A 102 -16.54 6.32 2.65
CA ARG A 102 -17.75 5.64 2.20
C ARG A 102 -18.26 4.68 3.28
N VAL A 103 -19.58 4.59 3.40
CA VAL A 103 -20.25 3.62 4.27
C VAL A 103 -21.03 2.67 3.38
N LEU A 104 -20.73 1.39 3.49
CA LEU A 104 -21.29 0.32 2.66
C LEU A 104 -21.94 -0.73 3.56
N PRO A 105 -23.21 -0.50 3.99
CA PRO A 105 -23.84 -1.35 5.01
C PRO A 105 -24.13 -2.76 4.56
N ASP A 106 -24.22 -3.00 3.26
CA ASP A 106 -24.59 -4.31 2.70
C ASP A 106 -23.41 -5.06 2.07
N THR A 107 -22.21 -4.47 2.08
CA THR A 107 -21.02 -5.06 1.47
C THR A 107 -20.29 -5.90 2.51
N PHE A 108 -20.09 -7.19 2.22
CA PHE A 108 -19.43 -8.15 3.12
C PHE A 108 -19.89 -8.08 4.58
N GLY A 109 -21.20 -7.88 4.81
CA GLY A 109 -21.77 -7.76 6.15
C GLY A 109 -21.73 -6.36 6.75
N GLY A 110 -21.25 -5.38 6.01
CA GLY A 110 -21.20 -3.98 6.41
C GLY A 110 -19.79 -3.52 6.73
N LEU A 111 -19.40 -2.44 6.08
CA LEU A 111 -18.08 -1.85 6.25
C LEU A 111 -18.10 -0.35 5.94
N GLN A 112 -17.03 0.31 6.30
CA GLN A 112 -16.71 1.64 5.82
C GLN A 112 -15.26 1.65 5.34
N ASN A 113 -14.96 2.46 4.33
CA ASN A 113 -13.64 2.51 3.75
C ASN A 113 -13.26 3.91 3.26
N TRP A 114 -11.98 4.08 3.02
CA TRP A 114 -11.44 5.29 2.45
C TRP A 114 -10.16 4.96 1.72
N PHE A 115 -9.99 5.48 0.51
CA PHE A 115 -8.81 5.24 -0.33
C PHE A 115 -7.89 6.44 -0.35
N PHE A 116 -6.59 6.18 -0.37
CA PHE A 116 -5.59 7.20 -0.66
C PHE A 116 -4.52 6.63 -1.59
N THR A 117 -3.77 7.52 -2.24
CA THR A 117 -2.83 7.16 -3.30
C THR A 117 -1.40 7.26 -2.80
N GLY A 118 -0.60 6.23 -3.10
CA GLY A 118 0.83 6.23 -2.84
C GLY A 118 1.65 6.89 -3.96
N PRO A 119 2.96 7.04 -3.77
CA PRO A 119 3.82 7.82 -4.68
C PRO A 119 3.97 7.23 -6.08
N SER A 120 3.68 5.94 -6.27
CA SER A 120 3.71 5.30 -7.59
C SER A 120 2.32 5.19 -8.23
N GLY A 121 1.31 5.86 -7.66
CA GLY A 121 -0.07 5.78 -8.11
C GLY A 121 -0.83 4.58 -7.56
N GLU A 122 -0.21 3.80 -6.68
CA GLU A 122 -0.88 2.67 -6.03
C GLU A 122 -2.02 3.15 -5.14
N GLN A 123 -3.13 2.41 -5.16
CA GLN A 123 -4.30 2.72 -4.35
C GLN A 123 -4.30 1.88 -3.07
N ILE A 124 -4.48 2.54 -1.94
CA ILE A 124 -4.48 1.92 -0.61
C ILE A 124 -5.84 2.14 0.02
N GLU A 125 -6.49 1.04 0.39
CA GLU A 125 -7.79 1.09 1.05
C GLU A 125 -7.61 0.90 2.55
N LEU A 126 -8.14 1.84 3.34
CA LEU A 126 -8.36 1.66 4.77
C LEU A 126 -9.76 1.06 4.93
N LEU A 127 -9.88 -0.06 5.62
CA LEU A 127 -11.11 -0.83 5.71
C LEU A 127 -11.45 -1.12 7.17
N GLN A 128 -12.62 -0.65 7.60
CA GLN A 128 -13.16 -0.96 8.92
C GLN A 128 -14.45 -1.75 8.77
N MET A 129 -14.49 -2.96 9.32
CA MET A 129 -15.71 -3.76 9.35
C MET A 129 -16.62 -3.29 10.50
N PHE A 130 -17.90 -3.35 10.27
CA PHE A 130 -18.89 -3.10 11.33
C PHE A 130 -19.02 -4.25 12.29
#